data_9128d4041ab48d61f12f0d485364a720
#
_entry.id   9128d4041ab48d61f12f0d485364a720
#
_cell.length_a   1.000
_cell.length_b   1.000
_cell.length_c   1.000
_cell.angle_alpha   90.00
_cell.angle_beta   90.00
_cell.angle_gamma   90.00
#
_symmetry.space_group_name_H-M   'P 1'
#
loop_
_entity.id
_entity.type
_entity.pdbx_description
1 polymer ?
#
loop_
_entity_poly.entity_id
_entity_poly.type
_entity_poly.pdbx_seq_one_letter_code
_entity_poly.pdbx_strand_id
1 'polypeptide(L)'
;MNNRIKIYTDGACSNNQSNENKGGYGAILFKQGEQPLTLNGGFRNTTNNRMELKAAIEALKRIHSSSPVTVYSDSQYVVKGITEWIPNWIAKGKIEKNGDLWMELYKIVMTFQDIQFMHVKGHNGNIYNEEADRLATMACNYPNLPID
;
A
#
# COMPACT_ATOMS: atom_id res chain seq x y z
N MET A 1 19.72 -3.35 -18.97
CA MET A 1 19.76 -2.54 -17.77
C MET A 1 18.45 -2.62 -17.02
N ASN A 2 18.55 -2.74 -15.71
CA ASN A 2 17.39 -2.94 -14.87
C ASN A 2 16.80 -1.59 -14.44
N ASN A 3 15.76 -1.14 -15.12
CA ASN A 3 15.05 0.09 -14.78
C ASN A 3 13.89 -0.20 -13.83
N ARG A 4 14.11 -1.16 -12.93
CA ARG A 4 13.06 -1.59 -12.02
C ARG A 4 12.70 -0.50 -11.03
N ILE A 5 11.42 -0.20 -10.95
CA ILE A 5 10.90 0.79 -9.99
C ILE A 5 10.76 0.11 -8.63
N LYS A 6 11.17 0.81 -7.58
CA LYS A 6 11.04 0.33 -6.21
C LYS A 6 10.05 1.20 -5.48
N ILE A 7 9.08 0.57 -4.83
CA ILE A 7 8.04 1.27 -4.06
C ILE A 7 8.08 0.76 -2.63
N TYR A 8 8.11 1.68 -1.66
CA TYR A 8 7.95 1.34 -0.25
C TYR A 8 6.63 1.90 0.22
N THR A 9 5.81 1.06 0.83
CA THR A 9 4.45 1.43 1.26
C THR A 9 4.27 1.16 2.75
N ASP A 10 3.39 1.94 3.37
CA ASP A 10 3.00 1.69 4.75
C ASP A 10 1.60 2.25 5.00
N GLY A 11 0.95 1.71 6.03
CA GLY A 11 -0.32 2.20 6.51
C GLY A 11 -0.28 2.39 8.01
N ALA A 12 -1.01 3.35 8.50
CA ALA A 12 -1.12 3.63 9.92
C ALA A 12 -2.58 3.88 10.27
N CYS A 13 -2.96 3.50 11.47
CA CYS A 13 -4.31 3.76 11.96
C CYS A 13 -4.25 4.03 13.45
N SER A 14 -4.88 5.11 13.89
CA SER A 14 -4.95 5.41 15.30
C SER A 14 -5.94 4.46 15.99
N ASN A 15 -5.55 3.93 17.15
CA ASN A 15 -6.44 3.11 17.98
C ASN A 15 -7.26 4.01 18.90
N ASN A 16 -7.81 5.05 18.30
CA ASN A 16 -8.62 5.98 19.02
C ASN A 16 -9.93 5.30 19.42
N GLN A 17 -10.28 5.36 20.71
CA GLN A 17 -11.48 4.72 21.22
C GLN A 17 -12.76 5.48 20.89
N SER A 18 -12.66 6.61 20.24
CA SER A 18 -13.83 7.31 19.76
C SER A 18 -14.41 6.59 18.54
N ASN A 19 -15.66 6.87 18.20
CA ASN A 19 -16.35 6.26 17.08
C ASN A 19 -15.73 6.64 15.73
N GLU A 20 -14.78 7.55 15.73
CA GLU A 20 -14.09 7.98 14.52
C GLU A 20 -12.60 7.83 14.71
N ASN A 21 -12.06 6.74 14.19
CA ASN A 21 -10.62 6.62 14.12
C ASN A 21 -10.10 7.31 12.85
N LYS A 22 -8.79 7.50 12.80
CA LYS A 22 -8.12 8.10 11.65
C LYS A 22 -7.02 7.18 11.19
N GLY A 23 -6.89 7.03 9.88
CA GLY A 23 -5.82 6.27 9.30
C GLY A 23 -5.16 7.04 8.18
N GLY A 24 -3.97 6.61 7.80
CA GLY A 24 -3.23 7.18 6.71
C GLY A 24 -2.42 6.14 5.98
N TYR A 25 -2.16 6.40 4.71
CA TYR A 25 -1.25 5.60 3.91
C TYR A 25 -0.10 6.47 3.44
N GLY A 26 1.04 5.83 3.18
CA GLY A 26 2.20 6.52 2.65
C GLY A 26 2.96 5.62 1.70
N ALA A 27 3.59 6.23 0.71
CA ALA A 27 4.42 5.51 -0.24
C ALA A 27 5.54 6.40 -0.75
N ILE A 28 6.67 5.77 -1.06
CA ILE A 28 7.78 6.45 -1.71
C ILE A 28 8.23 5.58 -2.89
N LEU A 29 8.35 6.22 -4.05
CA LEU A 29 8.64 5.57 -5.31
C LEU A 29 9.99 6.03 -5.84
N PHE A 30 10.82 5.07 -6.22
CA PHE A 30 12.15 5.33 -6.78
C PHE A 30 12.20 4.86 -8.21
N LYS A 31 12.42 5.81 -9.13
CA LYS A 31 12.70 5.53 -10.53
C LYS A 31 14.13 5.96 -10.82
N GLN A 32 14.84 5.13 -11.57
CA GLN A 32 16.23 5.43 -11.90
C GLN A 32 16.33 6.77 -12.64
N GLY A 33 17.23 7.63 -12.18
CA GLY A 33 17.47 8.92 -12.81
C GLY A 33 16.48 10.01 -12.47
N GLU A 34 15.50 9.74 -11.58
CA GLU A 34 14.50 10.72 -11.18
C GLU A 34 14.52 10.94 -9.68
N GLN A 35 14.00 12.08 -9.27
CA GLN A 35 13.81 12.35 -7.85
C GLN A 35 12.75 11.40 -7.29
N PRO A 36 12.91 10.93 -6.03
CA PRO A 36 11.88 10.10 -5.42
C PRO A 36 10.54 10.83 -5.37
N LEU A 37 9.48 10.10 -5.67
CA LEU A 37 8.12 10.61 -5.58
C LEU A 37 7.50 10.07 -4.30
N THR A 38 6.96 10.98 -3.47
CA THR A 38 6.25 10.59 -2.25
C THR A 38 4.78 10.89 -2.40
N LEU A 39 3.94 10.07 -1.77
CA LEU A 39 2.51 10.33 -1.70
C LEU A 39 1.96 9.83 -0.37
N ASN A 40 0.90 10.46 0.07
CA ASN A 40 0.18 10.03 1.26
C ASN A 40 -1.26 10.55 1.21
N GLY A 41 -2.09 9.98 2.07
CA GLY A 41 -3.46 10.41 2.22
C GLY A 41 -4.06 9.78 3.46
N GLY A 42 -5.15 10.35 3.95
CA GLY A 42 -5.77 9.87 5.16
C GLY A 42 -7.27 9.76 5.04
N PHE A 43 -7.85 9.00 5.98
CA PHE A 43 -9.28 8.73 6.01
C PHE A 43 -9.76 8.60 7.45
N ARG A 44 -11.06 8.84 7.64
CA ARG A 44 -11.74 8.52 8.90
C ARG A 44 -12.46 7.18 8.76
N ASN A 45 -12.73 6.53 9.88
CA ASN A 45 -13.45 5.23 9.91
C ASN A 45 -12.80 4.19 9.02
N THR A 46 -11.55 3.90 9.29
CA THR A 46 -10.77 2.98 8.49
C THR A 46 -10.04 1.97 9.38
N THR A 47 -9.22 1.14 8.78
CA THR A 47 -8.40 0.16 9.51
C THR A 47 -6.97 0.21 9.00
N ASN A 48 -6.06 -0.33 9.79
CA ASN A 48 -4.66 -0.43 9.39
C ASN A 48 -4.52 -1.22 8.08
N ASN A 49 -5.22 -2.36 7.98
CA ASN A 49 -5.14 -3.19 6.77
C ASN A 49 -5.65 -2.46 5.53
N ARG A 50 -6.72 -1.67 5.66
CA ARG A 50 -7.21 -0.89 4.54
C ARG A 50 -6.19 0.17 4.10
N MET A 51 -5.52 0.81 5.05
CA MET A 51 -4.49 1.81 4.73
C MET A 51 -3.29 1.16 4.05
N GLU A 52 -2.90 -0.02 4.47
CA GLU A 52 -1.83 -0.77 3.82
C GLU A 52 -2.18 -1.09 2.36
N LEU A 53 -3.41 -1.53 2.12
CA LEU A 53 -3.89 -1.81 0.77
C LEU A 53 -3.94 -0.54 -0.08
N LYS A 54 -4.44 0.55 0.47
CA LYS A 54 -4.53 1.82 -0.26
C LYS A 54 -3.15 2.36 -0.62
N ALA A 55 -2.15 2.17 0.24
CA ALA A 55 -0.79 2.60 -0.07
C ALA A 55 -0.29 1.93 -1.35
N ALA A 56 -0.47 0.63 -1.48
CA ALA A 56 -0.07 -0.09 -2.67
C ALA A 56 -0.87 0.33 -3.89
N ILE A 57 -2.18 0.47 -3.75
CA ILE A 57 -3.08 0.86 -4.84
C ILE A 57 -2.69 2.24 -5.39
N GLU A 58 -2.58 3.23 -4.50
CA GLU A 58 -2.31 4.60 -4.92
C GLU A 58 -0.92 4.74 -5.52
N ALA A 59 0.06 4.01 -4.99
CA ALA A 59 1.41 4.01 -5.55
C ALA A 59 1.42 3.43 -6.96
N LEU A 60 0.79 2.28 -7.15
CA LEU A 60 0.78 1.62 -8.46
C LEU A 60 0.03 2.42 -9.52
N LYS A 61 -0.96 3.21 -9.12
CA LYS A 61 -1.66 4.10 -10.06
C LYS A 61 -0.76 5.17 -10.67
N ARG A 62 0.40 5.42 -10.06
CA ARG A 62 1.35 6.43 -10.54
C ARG A 62 2.36 5.86 -11.53
N ILE A 63 2.28 4.58 -11.86
CA ILE A 63 3.29 3.87 -12.63
C ILE A 63 2.65 3.25 -13.86
N HIS A 64 3.35 3.33 -14.99
CA HIS A 64 2.91 2.69 -16.22
C HIS A 64 3.05 1.16 -16.09
N SER A 65 2.07 0.43 -16.59
CA SER A 65 2.00 -1.03 -16.43
C SER A 65 3.13 -1.79 -17.14
N SER A 66 3.80 -1.16 -18.09
CA SER A 66 4.95 -1.77 -18.75
C SER A 66 6.24 -1.71 -17.92
N SER A 67 6.24 -0.93 -16.85
CA SER A 67 7.43 -0.78 -16.00
C SER A 67 7.58 -2.00 -15.08
N PRO A 68 8.79 -2.58 -14.97
CA PRO A 68 9.02 -3.59 -13.94
C PRO A 68 9.04 -2.93 -12.57
N VAL A 69 8.39 -3.54 -11.58
CA VAL A 69 8.22 -2.91 -10.28
C VAL A 69 8.31 -3.93 -9.16
N THR A 70 8.90 -3.50 -8.04
CA THR A 70 8.86 -4.25 -6.78
C THR A 70 8.22 -3.36 -5.73
N VAL A 71 7.20 -3.88 -5.07
CA VAL A 71 6.53 -3.22 -3.95
C VAL A 71 7.05 -3.84 -2.65
N TYR A 72 7.62 -3.02 -1.80
CA TYR A 72 8.10 -3.44 -0.48
C TYR A 72 7.10 -2.99 0.57
N SER A 73 6.63 -3.93 1.39
CA SER A 73 5.67 -3.64 2.46
C SER A 73 6.06 -4.40 3.72
N ASP A 74 5.87 -3.78 4.87
CA ASP A 74 6.02 -4.48 6.15
C ASP A 74 4.74 -5.23 6.53
N SER A 75 3.69 -5.10 5.76
CA SER A 75 2.42 -5.78 6.01
C SER A 75 2.41 -7.17 5.39
N GLN A 76 2.44 -8.19 6.23
CA GLN A 76 2.25 -9.57 5.80
C GLN A 76 0.87 -9.76 5.17
N TYR A 77 -0.12 -9.01 5.65
CA TYR A 77 -1.47 -9.07 5.12
C TYR A 77 -1.50 -8.72 3.62
N VAL A 78 -0.82 -7.64 3.24
CA VAL A 78 -0.76 -7.23 1.84
C VAL A 78 0.04 -8.23 1.01
N VAL A 79 1.25 -8.57 1.47
CA VAL A 79 2.15 -9.42 0.69
C VAL A 79 1.56 -10.82 0.51
N LYS A 80 1.11 -11.43 1.59
CA LYS A 80 0.53 -12.78 1.51
C LYS A 80 -0.80 -12.79 0.76
N GLY A 81 -1.59 -11.73 0.94
CA GLY A 81 -2.86 -11.63 0.24
C GLY A 81 -2.69 -11.66 -1.26
N ILE A 82 -1.78 -10.85 -1.78
CA ILE A 82 -1.59 -10.76 -3.23
C ILE A 82 -0.89 -11.99 -3.79
N THR A 83 0.00 -12.63 -3.03
CA THR A 83 0.79 -13.74 -3.53
C THR A 83 0.16 -15.11 -3.27
N GLU A 84 -0.61 -15.25 -2.18
CA GLU A 84 -1.11 -16.57 -1.76
C GLU A 84 -2.63 -16.64 -1.66
N TRP A 85 -3.29 -15.62 -1.11
CA TRP A 85 -4.72 -15.73 -0.77
C TRP A 85 -5.66 -15.40 -1.92
N ILE A 86 -5.34 -14.39 -2.74
CA ILE A 86 -6.23 -13.94 -3.81
C ILE A 86 -6.53 -15.06 -4.81
N PRO A 87 -5.55 -15.87 -5.27
CA PRO A 87 -5.88 -16.96 -6.17
C PRO A 87 -6.93 -17.92 -5.59
N ASN A 88 -6.84 -18.21 -4.29
CA ASN A 88 -7.82 -19.07 -3.64
C ASN A 88 -9.19 -18.40 -3.52
N TRP A 89 -9.21 -17.12 -3.19
CA TRP A 89 -10.46 -16.37 -3.05
C TRP A 89 -11.20 -16.27 -4.38
N ILE A 90 -10.45 -16.06 -5.46
CA ILE A 90 -11.05 -15.98 -6.79
C ILE A 90 -11.63 -17.34 -7.20
N ALA A 91 -10.91 -18.43 -6.93
CA ALA A 91 -11.40 -19.78 -7.19
C ALA A 91 -12.70 -20.07 -6.43
N LYS A 92 -12.83 -19.53 -5.21
CA LYS A 92 -14.03 -19.69 -4.39
C LYS A 92 -15.11 -18.66 -4.68
N GLY A 93 -14.80 -17.62 -5.48
CA GLY A 93 -15.73 -16.57 -5.81
C GLY A 93 -16.08 -15.63 -4.67
N LYS A 94 -15.23 -15.55 -3.64
CA LYS A 94 -15.59 -14.80 -2.43
C LYS A 94 -14.36 -14.21 -1.73
N ILE A 95 -14.45 -12.91 -1.43
CA ILE A 95 -13.49 -12.22 -0.56
C ILE A 95 -14.30 -11.63 0.61
N GLU A 96 -14.02 -12.09 1.83
CA GLU A 96 -14.84 -11.76 2.98
C GLU A 96 -14.61 -10.37 3.54
N LYS A 97 -13.36 -9.91 3.60
CA LYS A 97 -13.02 -8.60 4.17
C LYS A 97 -12.23 -7.77 3.17
N ASN A 98 -12.54 -6.47 3.15
CA ASN A 98 -11.83 -5.51 2.30
C ASN A 98 -11.89 -5.89 0.82
N GLY A 99 -12.98 -6.55 0.41
CA GLY A 99 -13.12 -7.03 -0.96
C GLY A 99 -13.01 -5.94 -2.00
N ASP A 100 -13.52 -4.73 -1.69
CA ASP A 100 -13.41 -3.58 -2.58
C ASP A 100 -11.95 -3.25 -2.90
N LEU A 101 -11.12 -3.16 -1.87
CA LEU A 101 -9.70 -2.81 -2.05
C LEU A 101 -8.90 -3.98 -2.63
N TRP A 102 -9.18 -5.21 -2.21
CA TRP A 102 -8.50 -6.37 -2.77
C TRP A 102 -8.77 -6.52 -4.26
N MET A 103 -10.01 -6.31 -4.69
CA MET A 103 -10.34 -6.40 -6.11
C MET A 103 -9.70 -5.26 -6.91
N GLU A 104 -9.67 -4.07 -6.34
CA GLU A 104 -9.00 -2.94 -6.98
C GLU A 104 -7.50 -3.23 -7.16
N LEU A 105 -6.84 -3.67 -6.09
CA LEU A 105 -5.42 -3.99 -6.14
C LEU A 105 -5.15 -5.13 -7.14
N TYR A 106 -5.95 -6.17 -7.09
CA TYR A 106 -5.78 -7.31 -7.99
C TYR A 106 -5.87 -6.90 -9.46
N LYS A 107 -6.87 -6.10 -9.80
CA LYS A 107 -7.04 -5.63 -11.16
C LYS A 107 -5.83 -4.82 -11.63
N ILE A 108 -5.30 -3.97 -10.76
CA ILE A 108 -4.12 -3.18 -11.08
C ILE A 108 -2.90 -4.10 -11.29
N VAL A 109 -2.68 -5.03 -10.36
CA VAL A 109 -1.53 -5.94 -10.42
C VAL A 109 -1.56 -6.76 -11.71
N MET A 110 -2.74 -7.21 -12.12
CA MET A 110 -2.88 -8.02 -13.32
C MET A 110 -2.55 -7.28 -14.61
N THR A 111 -2.53 -5.95 -14.59
CA THR A 111 -2.12 -5.18 -15.77
C THR A 111 -0.61 -5.08 -15.92
N PHE A 112 0.15 -5.34 -14.86
CA PHE A 112 1.61 -5.23 -14.89
C PHE A 112 2.24 -6.50 -15.45
N GLN A 113 3.22 -6.34 -16.35
CA GLN A 113 3.94 -7.47 -16.94
C GLN A 113 4.95 -8.08 -15.98
N ASP A 114 5.54 -7.27 -15.11
CA ASP A 114 6.56 -7.71 -14.17
C ASP A 114 6.39 -6.95 -12.85
N ILE A 115 5.71 -7.57 -11.91
CA ILE A 115 5.47 -6.98 -10.59
C ILE A 115 5.76 -8.01 -9.50
N GLN A 116 6.46 -7.58 -8.47
CA GLN A 116 6.78 -8.40 -7.31
C GLN A 116 6.40 -7.68 -6.04
N PHE A 117 5.91 -8.43 -5.07
CA PHE A 117 5.67 -7.93 -3.71
C PHE A 117 6.64 -8.62 -2.77
N MET A 118 7.37 -7.81 -2.00
CA MET A 118 8.38 -8.30 -1.06
C MET A 118 8.07 -7.80 0.34
N HIS A 119 8.10 -8.70 1.30
CA HIS A 119 7.95 -8.33 2.70
C HIS A 119 9.27 -7.75 3.21
N VAL A 120 9.19 -6.61 3.90
CA VAL A 120 10.30 -6.03 4.63
C VAL A 120 9.95 -5.98 6.11
N LYS A 121 10.97 -6.10 6.94
CA LYS A 121 10.78 -6.07 8.39
C LYS A 121 10.59 -4.63 8.84
N GLY A 122 9.45 -4.32 9.43
CA GLY A 122 9.15 -2.98 9.88
C GLY A 122 10.05 -2.57 11.05
N HIS A 123 10.34 -1.27 11.13
CA HIS A 123 11.09 -0.66 12.23
C HIS A 123 12.47 -1.27 12.47
N ASN A 124 13.09 -1.79 11.43
CA ASN A 124 14.36 -2.50 11.58
C ASN A 124 15.46 -1.91 10.72
N GLY A 125 15.59 -0.57 10.74
CA GLY A 125 16.67 0.12 10.06
C GLY A 125 16.49 0.33 8.58
N ASN A 126 15.34 0.00 8.02
CA ASN A 126 15.04 0.31 6.62
C ASN A 126 14.53 1.73 6.53
N ILE A 127 15.40 2.64 6.08
CA ILE A 127 15.07 4.07 6.07
C ILE A 127 13.90 4.41 5.16
N TYR A 128 13.72 3.66 4.08
CA TYR A 128 12.63 3.91 3.14
C TYR A 128 11.29 3.44 3.70
N ASN A 129 11.30 2.32 4.41
CA ASN A 129 10.11 1.84 5.11
C ASN A 129 9.71 2.81 6.22
N GLU A 130 10.69 3.34 6.95
CA GLU A 130 10.45 4.34 7.99
C GLU A 130 9.90 5.64 7.39
N GLU A 131 10.38 6.03 6.22
CA GLU A 131 9.85 7.21 5.52
C GLU A 131 8.40 7.00 5.10
N ALA A 132 8.05 5.84 4.58
CA ALA A 132 6.68 5.51 4.24
C ALA A 132 5.78 5.56 5.49
N ASP A 133 6.27 5.05 6.63
CA ASP A 133 5.56 5.11 7.90
C ASP A 133 5.33 6.57 8.33
N ARG A 134 6.35 7.41 8.22
CA ARG A 134 6.25 8.82 8.57
C ARG A 134 5.17 9.51 7.72
N LEU A 135 5.15 9.24 6.42
CA LEU A 135 4.16 9.80 5.52
C LEU A 135 2.74 9.35 5.89
N ALA A 136 2.58 8.07 6.23
CA ALA A 136 1.29 7.54 6.64
C ALA A 136 0.81 8.18 7.94
N THR A 137 1.70 8.31 8.91
CA THR A 137 1.38 8.92 10.20
C THR A 137 1.01 10.40 10.05
N MET A 138 1.73 11.13 9.20
CA MET A 138 1.40 12.53 8.91
C MET A 138 -0.02 12.65 8.37
N ALA A 139 -0.40 11.76 7.47
CA ALA A 139 -1.71 11.83 6.83
C ALA A 139 -2.86 11.63 7.81
N CYS A 140 -2.63 10.87 8.88
CA CYS A 140 -3.64 10.71 9.93
C CYS A 140 -4.03 12.03 10.57
N ASN A 141 -3.16 13.01 10.52
CA ASN A 141 -3.37 14.30 11.20
C ASN A 141 -3.79 15.43 10.24
N TYR A 142 -4.05 15.11 9.00
CA TYR A 142 -4.52 16.12 8.06
C TYR A 142 -5.94 16.56 8.40
N PRO A 143 -6.29 17.84 8.16
CA PRO A 143 -7.66 18.29 8.41
C PRO A 143 -8.63 17.77 7.36
N ASN A 144 -9.91 17.68 7.76
CA ASN A 144 -11.00 17.36 6.84
C ASN A 144 -10.84 16.04 6.10
N LEU A 145 -10.39 14.99 6.82
CA LEU A 145 -10.22 13.68 6.21
C LEU A 145 -11.58 13.13 5.75
N PRO A 146 -11.63 12.55 4.54
CA PRO A 146 -12.85 11.89 4.08
C PRO A 146 -13.07 10.58 4.84
N ILE A 147 -14.30 10.10 4.80
CA ILE A 147 -14.65 8.79 5.35
C ILE A 147 -14.22 7.73 4.34
N ASP A 148 -13.58 6.69 4.85
CA ASP A 148 -13.16 5.55 4.00
C ASP A 148 -14.35 4.75 3.49
#